data_669ff257be8c4ee06546460beeabfbf8
#
_entry.id   669ff257be8c4ee06546460beeabfbf8
#
_cell.length_a   1.000
_cell.length_b   1.000
_cell.length_c   1.000
_cell.angle_alpha   90.00
_cell.angle_beta   90.00
_cell.angle_gamma   90.00
#
_symmetry.space_group_name_H-M   'P 1'
#
loop_
_entity.id
_entity.type
_entity.pdbx_description
1 polymer ?
#
loop_
_entity_poly.entity_id
_entity_poly.type
_entity_poly.pdbx_seq_one_letter_code
_entity_poly.pdbx_strand_id
1 'polypeptide(L)'
;MGFRHMEEIKEFKKQIKLIEKYIDEDSFPFSALEIHKFKSSMLKYKLDNPEDKQIDTLIQIMESLDTVHERKQNEKINHRLNLLTVWSTIFLPLSFFTGMWGMNFDDVPLISDDKGFWIFSSLCIVTVMSMWVYFKRNRWF
;
A
#
# COMPACT_ATOMS: atom_id res chain seq x y z
N MET A 1 -6.83 -43.19 17.46
CA MET A 1 -7.07 -42.16 16.41
C MET A 1 -7.36 -40.76 17.01
N GLY A 2 -8.10 -40.61 18.09
CA GLY A 2 -8.47 -39.29 18.63
C GLY A 2 -7.35 -38.43 19.22
N PHE A 3 -6.25 -39.01 19.68
CA PHE A 3 -5.15 -38.23 20.29
C PHE A 3 -4.36 -37.39 19.28
N ARG A 4 -4.05 -37.96 18.12
CA ARG A 4 -3.31 -37.28 17.03
C ARG A 4 -4.14 -36.15 16.42
N HIS A 5 -5.43 -36.36 16.24
CA HIS A 5 -6.40 -35.39 15.78
C HIS A 5 -6.46 -34.14 16.70
N MET A 6 -6.47 -34.35 18.01
CA MET A 6 -6.53 -33.26 18.99
C MET A 6 -5.21 -32.45 19.05
N GLU A 7 -4.07 -33.07 18.80
CA GLU A 7 -2.79 -32.37 18.72
C GLU A 7 -2.68 -31.50 17.47
N GLU A 8 -3.13 -31.99 16.33
CA GLU A 8 -3.14 -31.24 15.07
C GLU A 8 -4.02 -29.97 15.16
N ILE A 9 -5.20 -30.08 15.74
CA ILE A 9 -6.09 -28.91 15.97
C ILE A 9 -5.45 -27.90 16.95
N LYS A 10 -4.77 -28.36 18.00
CA LYS A 10 -4.04 -27.47 18.92
C LYS A 10 -2.91 -26.73 18.22
N GLU A 11 -2.18 -27.41 17.34
CA GLU A 11 -1.11 -26.79 16.57
C GLU A 11 -1.65 -25.74 15.58
N PHE A 12 -2.76 -26.01 14.88
CA PHE A 12 -3.42 -25.05 14.02
C PHE A 12 -3.87 -23.81 14.82
N LYS A 13 -4.47 -23.97 15.99
CA LYS A 13 -4.87 -22.85 16.87
C LYS A 13 -3.66 -22.01 17.30
N LYS A 14 -2.54 -22.63 17.61
CA LYS A 14 -1.30 -21.97 18.00
C LYS A 14 -0.72 -21.14 16.85
N GLN A 15 -0.67 -21.71 15.66
CA GLN A 15 -0.18 -21.03 14.46
C GLN A 15 -1.07 -19.83 14.08
N ILE A 16 -2.39 -19.98 14.15
CA ILE A 16 -3.33 -18.88 13.88
C ILE A 16 -3.11 -17.72 14.87
N LYS A 17 -2.94 -18.00 16.17
CA LYS A 17 -2.65 -16.95 17.16
C LYS A 17 -1.32 -16.24 16.90
N LEU A 18 -0.32 -16.96 16.42
CA LEU A 18 0.97 -16.35 16.04
C LEU A 18 0.79 -15.43 14.83
N ILE A 19 0.06 -15.86 13.80
CA ILE A 19 -0.23 -15.06 12.60
C ILE A 19 -1.00 -13.80 13.00
N GLU A 20 -2.05 -13.92 13.82
CA GLU A 20 -2.83 -12.79 14.33
C GLU A 20 -1.95 -11.76 15.04
N LYS A 21 -1.10 -12.21 15.97
CA LYS A 21 -0.15 -11.34 16.68
C LYS A 21 0.77 -10.57 15.73
N TYR A 22 1.35 -11.25 14.75
CA TYR A 22 2.27 -10.61 13.80
C TYR A 22 1.58 -9.65 12.84
N ILE A 23 0.32 -9.91 12.47
CA ILE A 23 -0.48 -8.95 11.68
C ILE A 23 -0.70 -7.67 12.47
N ASP A 24 -0.95 -7.75 13.78
CA ASP A 24 -1.17 -6.57 14.63
C ASP A 24 0.12 -5.79 14.89
N GLU A 25 1.25 -6.47 15.10
CA GLU A 25 2.55 -5.84 15.35
C GLU A 25 3.21 -5.24 14.09
N ASP A 26 2.58 -5.37 12.91
CA ASP A 26 3.12 -4.89 11.62
C ASP A 26 4.49 -5.48 11.24
N SER A 27 4.88 -6.56 11.93
CA SER A 27 6.15 -7.29 11.79
C SER A 27 5.90 -8.70 11.25
N PHE A 28 5.30 -8.79 10.05
CA PHE A 28 4.89 -10.08 9.50
C PHE A 28 6.08 -10.86 8.94
N PRO A 29 6.62 -11.87 9.65
CA PRO A 29 7.79 -12.61 9.21
C PRO A 29 7.45 -13.73 8.20
N PHE A 30 6.16 -14.00 7.99
CA PHE A 30 5.72 -15.08 7.12
C PHE A 30 5.60 -14.61 5.67
N SER A 31 6.18 -15.38 4.75
CA SER A 31 5.95 -15.15 3.33
C SER A 31 4.53 -15.58 2.94
N ALA A 32 3.97 -14.97 1.87
CA ALA A 32 2.68 -15.40 1.32
C ALA A 32 2.65 -16.91 1.02
N LEU A 33 3.81 -17.49 0.66
CA LEU A 33 3.96 -18.91 0.43
C LEU A 33 3.74 -19.75 1.69
N GLU A 34 4.22 -19.29 2.84
CA GLU A 34 4.06 -20.01 4.13
C GLU A 34 2.62 -20.00 4.59
N ILE A 35 1.92 -18.86 4.44
CA ILE A 35 0.48 -18.77 4.71
C ILE A 35 -0.29 -19.72 3.80
N HIS A 36 0.05 -19.76 2.52
CA HIS A 36 -0.60 -20.64 1.56
C HIS A 36 -0.36 -22.12 1.88
N LYS A 37 0.86 -22.49 2.26
CA LYS A 37 1.17 -23.85 2.71
C LYS A 37 0.38 -24.23 3.95
N PHE A 38 0.28 -23.33 4.92
CA PHE A 38 -0.49 -23.55 6.14
C PHE A 38 -1.97 -23.74 5.83
N LYS A 39 -2.57 -22.88 5.00
CA LYS A 39 -3.96 -23.00 4.54
C LYS A 39 -4.22 -24.31 3.81
N SER A 40 -3.29 -24.73 2.94
CA SER A 40 -3.37 -26.01 2.23
C SER A 40 -3.35 -27.21 3.19
N SER A 41 -2.56 -27.14 4.27
CA SER A 41 -2.49 -28.20 5.30
C SER A 41 -3.81 -28.32 6.05
N MET A 42 -4.44 -27.18 6.39
CA MET A 42 -5.75 -27.14 7.03
C MET A 42 -6.87 -27.71 6.12
N LEU A 43 -6.84 -27.35 4.84
CA LEU A 43 -7.79 -27.88 3.86
C LEU A 43 -7.61 -29.39 3.65
N LYS A 44 -6.38 -29.89 3.60
CA LYS A 44 -6.10 -31.32 3.52
C LYS A 44 -6.66 -32.05 4.75
N TYR A 45 -6.42 -31.52 5.94
CA TYR A 45 -6.95 -32.08 7.18
C TYR A 45 -8.50 -32.13 7.15
N LYS A 46 -9.15 -31.09 6.63
CA LYS A 46 -10.61 -31.05 6.47
C LYS A 46 -11.13 -32.13 5.53
N LEU A 47 -10.40 -32.43 4.42
CA LEU A 47 -10.78 -33.50 3.49
C LEU A 47 -10.74 -34.87 4.19
N ASP A 48 -9.77 -35.08 5.07
CA ASP A 48 -9.65 -36.33 5.85
C ASP A 48 -10.67 -36.42 7.01
N ASN A 49 -11.18 -35.26 7.48
CA ASN A 49 -12.11 -35.16 8.62
C ASN A 49 -13.27 -34.18 8.31
N PRO A 50 -14.19 -34.55 7.41
CA PRO A 50 -15.22 -33.61 6.88
C PRO A 50 -16.26 -33.16 7.93
N GLU A 51 -16.45 -33.92 9.01
CA GLU A 51 -17.44 -33.62 10.05
C GLU A 51 -16.90 -32.74 11.19
N ASP A 52 -15.60 -32.41 11.18
CA ASP A 52 -15.01 -31.59 12.22
C ASP A 52 -15.33 -30.09 12.03
N LYS A 53 -16.32 -29.62 12.79
CA LYS A 53 -16.73 -28.21 12.80
C LYS A 53 -15.65 -27.27 13.33
N GLN A 54 -14.69 -27.74 14.11
CA GLN A 54 -13.63 -26.91 14.65
C GLN A 54 -12.67 -26.47 13.54
N ILE A 55 -12.35 -27.34 12.60
CA ILE A 55 -11.50 -26.99 11.46
C ILE A 55 -12.18 -25.97 10.55
N ASP A 56 -13.49 -26.06 10.35
CA ASP A 56 -14.24 -25.06 9.56
C ASP A 56 -14.13 -23.67 10.16
N THR A 57 -14.27 -23.56 11.46
CA THR A 57 -14.10 -22.29 12.19
C THR A 57 -12.67 -21.77 12.06
N LEU A 58 -11.66 -22.64 12.17
CA LEU A 58 -10.26 -22.24 12.03
C LEU A 58 -9.94 -21.78 10.62
N ILE A 59 -10.49 -22.43 9.59
CA ILE A 59 -10.34 -22.01 8.19
C ILE A 59 -10.96 -20.63 7.99
N GLN A 60 -12.15 -20.36 8.50
CA GLN A 60 -12.80 -19.06 8.40
C GLN A 60 -11.98 -17.95 9.08
N ILE A 61 -11.43 -18.23 10.28
CA ILE A 61 -10.54 -17.30 10.98
C ILE A 61 -9.29 -17.02 10.11
N MET A 62 -8.69 -18.05 9.56
CA MET A 62 -7.51 -17.90 8.71
C MET A 62 -7.81 -17.09 7.44
N GLU A 63 -8.97 -17.28 6.81
CA GLU A 63 -9.40 -16.49 5.66
C GLU A 63 -9.63 -15.02 6.02
N SER A 64 -10.19 -14.75 7.19
CA SER A 64 -10.37 -13.38 7.68
C SER A 64 -9.03 -12.69 7.96
N LEU A 65 -8.07 -13.40 8.54
CA LEU A 65 -6.71 -12.88 8.79
C LEU A 65 -5.95 -12.60 7.49
N ASP A 66 -6.08 -13.48 6.51
CA ASP A 66 -5.48 -13.31 5.18
C ASP A 66 -6.01 -12.03 4.51
N THR A 67 -7.32 -11.83 4.53
CA THR A 67 -7.94 -10.59 4.00
C THR A 67 -7.52 -9.34 4.75
N VAL A 68 -7.36 -9.39 6.07
CA VAL A 68 -6.86 -8.26 6.88
C VAL A 68 -5.40 -7.95 6.51
N HIS A 69 -4.58 -8.97 6.35
CA HIS A 69 -3.19 -8.81 5.93
C HIS A 69 -3.07 -8.16 4.55
N GLU A 70 -3.82 -8.65 3.56
CA GLU A 70 -3.88 -8.06 2.22
C GLU A 70 -4.33 -6.59 2.24
N ARG A 71 -5.36 -6.27 3.03
CA ARG A 71 -5.82 -4.88 3.19
C ARG A 71 -4.73 -3.97 3.75
N LYS A 72 -4.06 -4.38 4.82
CA LYS A 72 -2.94 -3.62 5.41
C LYS A 72 -1.80 -3.40 4.40
N GLN A 73 -1.46 -4.41 3.61
CA GLN A 73 -0.45 -4.25 2.56
C GLN A 73 -0.91 -3.29 1.46
N ASN A 74 -2.15 -3.42 0.99
CA ASN A 74 -2.72 -2.54 -0.01
C ASN A 74 -2.80 -1.09 0.46
N GLU A 75 -3.14 -0.85 1.73
CA GLU A 75 -3.12 0.49 2.33
C GLU A 75 -1.71 1.11 2.30
N LYS A 76 -0.67 0.35 2.65
CA LYS A 76 0.72 0.80 2.56
C LYS A 76 1.14 1.13 1.12
N ILE A 77 0.78 0.26 0.18
CA ILE A 77 1.06 0.47 -1.25
C ILE A 77 0.32 1.73 -1.74
N ASN A 78 -0.96 1.86 -1.43
CA ASN A 78 -1.77 3.01 -1.81
C ASN A 78 -1.20 4.32 -1.23
N HIS A 79 -0.77 4.30 0.04
CA HIS A 79 -0.11 5.47 0.63
C HIS A 79 1.16 5.88 -0.12
N ARG A 80 2.01 4.90 -0.48
CA ARG A 80 3.22 5.17 -1.28
C ARG A 80 2.89 5.68 -2.68
N LEU A 81 1.88 5.10 -3.33
CA LEU A 81 1.40 5.55 -4.65
C LEU A 81 0.84 6.97 -4.59
N ASN A 82 0.08 7.31 -3.55
CA ASN A 82 -0.42 8.66 -3.33
C ASN A 82 0.71 9.67 -3.20
N LEU A 83 1.73 9.37 -2.39
CA LEU A 83 2.92 10.22 -2.27
C LEU A 83 3.61 10.41 -3.62
N LEU A 84 3.84 9.32 -4.37
CA LEU A 84 4.45 9.38 -5.70
C LEU A 84 3.60 10.23 -6.66
N THR A 85 2.28 10.06 -6.64
CA THR A 85 1.35 10.82 -7.48
C THR A 85 1.40 12.31 -7.15
N VAL A 86 1.40 12.68 -5.87
CA VAL A 86 1.51 14.08 -5.44
C VAL A 86 2.81 14.70 -5.94
N TRP A 87 3.95 14.03 -5.72
CA TRP A 87 5.25 14.51 -6.20
C TRP A 87 5.27 14.67 -7.72
N SER A 88 4.81 13.65 -8.46
CA SER A 88 4.78 13.70 -9.93
C SER A 88 3.89 14.82 -10.45
N THR A 89 2.73 15.03 -9.83
CA THR A 89 1.77 16.06 -10.24
C THR A 89 2.33 17.47 -10.01
N ILE A 90 3.15 17.67 -8.97
CA ILE A 90 3.83 18.95 -8.71
C ILE A 90 5.01 19.16 -9.67
N PHE A 91 5.85 18.13 -9.85
CA PHE A 91 7.06 18.26 -10.66
C PHE A 91 6.78 18.36 -12.15
N LEU A 92 5.72 17.72 -12.67
CA LEU A 92 5.42 17.69 -14.09
C LEU A 92 5.19 19.10 -14.68
N PRO A 93 4.30 19.95 -14.14
CA PRO A 93 4.13 21.30 -14.68
C PRO A 93 5.35 22.18 -14.44
N LEU A 94 6.06 22.02 -13.31
CA LEU A 94 7.29 22.77 -13.08
C LEU A 94 8.36 22.42 -14.12
N SER A 95 8.55 21.14 -14.39
CA SER A 95 9.52 20.68 -15.41
C SER A 95 9.15 21.17 -16.79
N PHE A 96 7.85 21.20 -17.11
CA PHE A 96 7.38 21.75 -18.38
C PHE A 96 7.70 23.26 -18.49
N PHE A 97 7.39 24.05 -17.46
CA PHE A 97 7.67 25.48 -17.46
C PHE A 97 9.17 25.77 -17.52
N THR A 98 9.98 25.10 -16.73
CA THR A 98 11.43 25.29 -16.73
C THR A 98 12.05 24.82 -18.04
N GLY A 99 11.56 23.73 -18.64
CA GLY A 99 11.99 23.26 -19.95
C GLY A 99 11.66 24.24 -21.06
N MET A 100 10.44 24.77 -21.07
CA MET A 100 10.02 25.77 -22.07
C MET A 100 10.82 27.06 -21.93
N TRP A 101 11.10 27.50 -20.70
CA TRP A 101 11.91 28.71 -20.45
C TRP A 101 13.41 28.51 -20.73
N GLY A 102 13.87 27.27 -20.63
CA GLY A 102 15.27 26.91 -20.95
C GLY A 102 15.55 26.68 -22.44
N MET A 103 14.56 26.83 -23.32
CA MET A 103 14.75 26.70 -24.74
C MET A 103 15.46 27.95 -25.31
N ASN A 104 16.45 27.74 -26.19
CA ASN A 104 17.17 28.79 -26.87
C ASN A 104 16.38 29.30 -28.09
N PHE A 105 15.21 29.90 -27.84
CA PHE A 105 14.48 30.65 -28.87
C PHE A 105 14.81 32.14 -28.77
N ASP A 106 15.04 32.81 -29.91
CA ASP A 106 15.37 34.23 -29.95
C ASP A 106 14.23 35.14 -29.49
N ASP A 107 12.96 34.66 -29.54
CA ASP A 107 11.75 35.44 -29.23
C ASP A 107 10.92 34.83 -28.08
N VAL A 108 11.51 34.36 -26.99
CA VAL A 108 10.72 33.96 -25.86
C VAL A 108 10.25 35.20 -25.06
N PRO A 109 8.94 35.45 -24.97
CA PRO A 109 8.43 36.60 -24.24
C PRO A 109 8.90 36.54 -22.77
N LEU A 110 9.29 37.71 -22.24
CA LEU A 110 9.77 37.93 -20.87
C LEU A 110 11.23 37.51 -20.57
N ILE A 111 11.95 36.83 -21.46
CA ILE A 111 13.37 36.49 -21.22
C ILE A 111 14.26 37.74 -21.32
N SER A 112 13.92 38.66 -22.19
CA SER A 112 14.67 39.90 -22.43
C SER A 112 14.34 41.02 -21.45
N ASP A 113 13.39 40.81 -20.55
CA ASP A 113 12.90 41.81 -19.60
C ASP A 113 13.53 41.59 -18.21
N ASP A 114 14.05 42.64 -17.57
CA ASP A 114 14.63 42.58 -16.21
C ASP A 114 13.66 42.02 -15.17
N LYS A 115 12.36 42.07 -15.41
CA LYS A 115 11.29 41.55 -14.58
C LYS A 115 10.87 40.11 -14.92
N GLY A 116 11.34 39.57 -16.04
CA GLY A 116 10.90 38.23 -16.51
C GLY A 116 11.19 37.11 -15.52
N PHE A 117 12.35 37.13 -14.89
CA PHE A 117 12.72 36.17 -13.85
C PHE A 117 11.74 36.19 -12.66
N TRP A 118 11.35 37.37 -12.18
CA TRP A 118 10.42 37.51 -11.05
C TRP A 118 9.01 37.07 -11.41
N ILE A 119 8.55 37.32 -12.62
CA ILE A 119 7.24 36.88 -13.10
C ILE A 119 7.21 35.36 -13.21
N PHE A 120 8.25 34.75 -13.79
CA PHE A 120 8.37 33.30 -13.90
C PHE A 120 8.44 32.62 -12.52
N SER A 121 9.27 33.13 -11.60
CA SER A 121 9.38 32.61 -10.24
C SER A 121 8.06 32.68 -9.49
N SER A 122 7.32 33.79 -9.65
CA SER A 122 6.00 33.95 -9.07
C SER A 122 5.00 32.94 -9.62
N LEU A 123 5.01 32.67 -10.92
CA LEU A 123 4.15 31.69 -11.57
C LEU A 123 4.42 30.27 -11.02
N CYS A 124 5.69 29.89 -10.90
CA CYS A 124 6.08 28.61 -10.31
C CYS A 124 5.58 28.47 -8.85
N ILE A 125 5.77 29.50 -8.02
CA ILE A 125 5.33 29.50 -6.63
C ILE A 125 3.81 29.38 -6.55
N VAL A 126 3.07 30.14 -7.34
CA VAL A 126 1.60 30.08 -7.37
C VAL A 126 1.12 28.67 -7.79
N THR A 127 1.77 28.07 -8.77
CA THR A 127 1.46 26.71 -9.23
C THR A 127 1.65 25.70 -8.11
N VAL A 128 2.79 25.72 -7.42
CA VAL A 128 3.07 24.84 -6.28
C VAL A 128 2.07 25.04 -5.16
N MET A 129 1.81 26.29 -4.79
CA MET A 129 0.88 26.62 -3.71
C MET A 129 -0.55 26.19 -4.02
N SER A 130 -1.02 26.39 -5.25
CA SER A 130 -2.35 25.97 -5.67
C SER A 130 -2.53 24.45 -5.63
N MET A 131 -1.52 23.70 -6.07
CA MET A 131 -1.51 22.25 -6.00
C MET A 131 -1.46 21.75 -4.56
N TRP A 132 -0.63 22.35 -3.73
CA TRP A 132 -0.54 21.98 -2.32
C TRP A 132 -1.89 22.19 -1.58
N VAL A 133 -2.55 23.33 -1.83
CA VAL A 133 -3.89 23.61 -1.28
C VAL A 133 -4.92 22.59 -1.79
N TYR A 134 -4.88 22.26 -3.07
CA TYR A 134 -5.76 21.27 -3.67
C TYR A 134 -5.62 19.89 -3.01
N PHE A 135 -4.41 19.38 -2.85
CA PHE A 135 -4.15 18.08 -2.22
C PHE A 135 -4.53 18.06 -0.74
N LYS A 136 -4.20 19.14 -0.01
CA LYS A 136 -4.59 19.28 1.39
C LYS A 136 -6.12 19.28 1.57
N ARG A 137 -6.85 19.96 0.68
CA ARG A 137 -8.32 20.01 0.73
C ARG A 137 -8.96 18.66 0.43
N ASN A 138 -8.38 17.88 -0.47
CA ASN A 138 -8.91 16.57 -0.90
C ASN A 138 -8.41 15.38 -0.05
N ARG A 139 -7.78 15.63 1.10
CA ARG A 139 -7.30 14.59 2.04
C ARG A 139 -6.41 13.51 1.39
N TRP A 140 -5.52 13.90 0.50
CA TRP A 140 -4.54 12.99 -0.10
C TRP A 140 -3.34 12.71 0.83
N PHE A 141 -3.25 13.46 1.92
CA PHE A 141 -2.30 13.28 3.01
C PHE A 141 -3.03 12.86 4.29
#